data_af64365c688cde3a395712080d837081
#
_entry.id   af64365c688cde3a395712080d837081
#
_cell.length_a   1.000
_cell.length_b   1.000
_cell.length_c   1.000
_cell.angle_alpha   90.00
_cell.angle_beta   90.00
_cell.angle_gamma   90.00
#
_symmetry.space_group_name_H-M   'P 1'
#
loop_
_entity.id
_entity.type
_entity.pdbx_description
1 polymer ?
#
loop_
_entity_poly.entity_id
_entity_poly.type
_entity_poly.pdbx_seq_one_letter_code
_entity_poly.pdbx_strand_id
1 'polypeptide(L)'
;MAEAIMKRLYGTRTYVQSAGVRSDQEIDGFAITACKEIGVELSRHRTRSFDQMGGWGDDLGSFDLILALSPASHHLALDLGRPHALRVEFWPILDPTGMGTSREERLGFYRQARDMILRRLVERWGPGRDGWTGTDHR
;
A
#
# COMPACT_ATOMS: atom_id res chain seq x y z
N MET A 1 4.10 -0.54 -1.59
CA MET A 1 4.50 -0.61 -0.17
C MET A 1 3.35 -0.95 0.77
N ALA A 2 2.21 -0.30 0.62
CA ALA A 2 1.11 -0.47 1.57
C ALA A 2 0.62 -1.92 1.70
N GLU A 3 0.44 -2.61 0.58
CA GLU A 3 -0.03 -4.00 0.61
C GLU A 3 0.94 -4.89 1.40
N ALA A 4 2.24 -4.76 1.15
CA ALA A 4 3.25 -5.58 1.82
C ALA A 4 3.32 -5.28 3.31
N ILE A 5 3.26 -4.00 3.69
CA ILE A 5 3.25 -3.61 5.11
C ILE A 5 1.99 -4.13 5.79
N MET A 6 0.85 -4.00 5.14
CA MET A 6 -0.42 -4.46 5.69
C MET A 6 -0.44 -5.99 5.86
N LYS A 7 0.13 -6.72 4.89
CA LYS A 7 0.27 -8.17 5.01
C LYS A 7 1.20 -8.56 6.16
N ARG A 8 2.27 -7.80 6.39
CA ARG A 8 3.16 -8.06 7.52
C ARG A 8 2.44 -7.86 8.85
N LEU A 9 1.62 -6.81 8.94
CA LEU A 9 0.87 -6.50 10.16
C LEU A 9 -0.29 -7.47 10.38
N TYR A 10 -1.11 -7.69 9.36
CA TYR A 10 -2.42 -8.31 9.52
C TYR A 10 -2.68 -9.51 8.60
N GLY A 11 -1.68 -9.98 7.88
CA GLY A 11 -1.86 -10.91 6.77
C GLY A 11 -2.49 -12.25 7.10
N THR A 12 -2.46 -12.66 8.37
CA THR A 12 -3.11 -13.90 8.79
C THR A 12 -4.59 -13.74 9.09
N ARG A 13 -5.08 -12.50 9.14
CA ARG A 13 -6.47 -12.18 9.49
C ARG A 13 -7.20 -11.40 8.42
N THR A 14 -6.48 -10.90 7.43
CA THR A 14 -7.02 -9.97 6.46
C THR A 14 -6.54 -10.31 5.06
N TYR A 15 -7.46 -10.43 4.12
CA TYR A 15 -7.11 -10.59 2.72
C TYR A 15 -6.81 -9.21 2.14
N VAL A 16 -5.58 -9.01 1.67
CA VAL A 16 -5.10 -7.71 1.20
C VAL A 16 -4.67 -7.82 -0.26
N GLN A 17 -5.16 -6.92 -1.08
CA GLN A 17 -4.74 -6.77 -2.47
C GLN A 17 -4.49 -5.29 -2.75
N SER A 18 -3.63 -4.98 -3.70
CA SER A 18 -3.39 -3.61 -4.11
C SER A 18 -3.52 -3.47 -5.62
N ALA A 19 -3.85 -2.26 -6.04
CA ALA A 19 -3.91 -1.90 -7.44
C ALA A 19 -3.57 -0.43 -7.61
N GLY A 20 -3.06 -0.07 -8.77
CA GLY A 20 -2.77 1.31 -9.11
C GLY A 20 -3.61 1.78 -10.28
N VAL A 21 -3.51 3.05 -10.60
CA VAL A 21 -4.15 3.63 -11.78
C VAL A 21 -3.51 3.05 -13.04
N ARG A 22 -2.20 2.77 -12.98
CA ARG A 22 -1.45 2.13 -14.06
C ARG A 22 -0.68 0.94 -13.51
N SER A 23 -0.55 -0.11 -14.34
CA SER A 23 0.15 -1.33 -13.96
C SER A 23 1.43 -1.56 -14.72
N ASP A 24 1.81 -0.65 -15.60
CA ASP A 24 2.95 -0.79 -16.49
C ASP A 24 4.30 -0.46 -15.84
N GLN A 25 4.30 -0.12 -14.56
CA GLN A 25 5.52 0.22 -13.84
C GLN A 25 5.98 -0.94 -12.98
N GLU A 26 7.28 -1.19 -13.03
CA GLU A 26 7.90 -2.15 -12.12
C GLU A 26 7.99 -1.57 -10.72
N ILE A 27 8.14 -2.45 -9.73
CA ILE A 27 8.35 -2.03 -8.35
C ILE A 27 9.67 -1.27 -8.28
N ASP A 28 9.63 -0.08 -7.71
CA ASP A 28 10.79 0.78 -7.56
C ASP A 28 11.80 0.19 -6.58
N GLY A 29 13.09 0.19 -6.96
CA GLY A 29 14.14 -0.32 -6.10
C GLY A 29 14.26 0.41 -4.77
N PHE A 30 13.98 1.70 -4.73
CA PHE A 30 13.96 2.45 -3.47
C PHE A 30 12.84 1.97 -2.55
N ALA A 31 11.70 1.62 -3.11
CA ALA A 31 10.60 1.07 -2.30
C ALA A 31 11.00 -0.28 -1.70
N ILE A 32 11.65 -1.13 -2.49
CA ILE A 32 12.14 -2.42 -2.01
C ILE A 32 13.11 -2.22 -0.86
N THR A 33 14.07 -1.31 -1.01
CA THR A 33 15.08 -1.02 0.01
C THR A 33 14.44 -0.48 1.28
N ALA A 34 13.55 0.49 1.16
CA ALA A 34 12.89 1.11 2.30
C ALA A 34 12.07 0.09 3.10
N CYS A 35 11.36 -0.80 2.42
CA CYS A 35 10.58 -1.84 3.09
C CYS A 35 11.47 -2.89 3.73
N LYS A 36 12.56 -3.26 3.07
CA LYS A 36 13.51 -4.23 3.61
C LYS A 36 14.12 -3.76 4.93
N GLU A 37 14.32 -2.46 5.09
CA GLU A 37 14.86 -1.88 6.32
C GLU A 37 14.00 -2.17 7.54
N ILE A 38 12.71 -2.39 7.35
CA ILE A 38 11.79 -2.72 8.45
C ILE A 38 11.33 -4.18 8.39
N GLY A 39 12.03 -5.01 7.63
CA GLY A 39 11.74 -6.43 7.56
C GLY A 39 10.56 -6.81 6.65
N VAL A 40 10.20 -5.94 5.73
CA VAL A 40 9.09 -6.19 4.80
C VAL A 40 9.66 -6.51 3.41
N GLU A 41 9.33 -7.70 2.90
CA GLU A 41 9.80 -8.14 1.59
C GLU A 41 8.87 -7.65 0.50
N LEU A 42 9.40 -6.89 -0.46
CA LEU A 42 8.64 -6.30 -1.54
C LEU A 42 9.08 -6.77 -2.92
N SER A 43 10.26 -7.40 -3.04
CA SER A 43 10.86 -7.71 -4.34
C SER A 43 10.03 -8.67 -5.18
N ARG A 44 9.14 -9.44 -4.58
CA ARG A 44 8.27 -10.39 -5.28
C ARG A 44 6.88 -9.85 -5.55
N HIS A 45 6.60 -8.63 -5.09
CA HIS A 45 5.31 -7.99 -5.31
C HIS A 45 5.18 -7.61 -6.78
N ARG A 46 3.98 -7.79 -7.33
CA ARG A 46 3.68 -7.38 -8.70
C ARG A 46 2.66 -6.26 -8.69
N THR A 47 2.93 -5.22 -9.47
CA THR A 47 1.97 -4.14 -9.65
C THR A 47 0.86 -4.57 -10.59
N ARG A 48 -0.31 -3.98 -10.40
CA ARG A 48 -1.45 -4.20 -11.29
C ARG A 48 -2.40 -3.03 -11.19
N SER A 49 -3.21 -2.86 -12.24
CA SER A 49 -4.20 -1.80 -12.30
C SER A 49 -5.55 -2.28 -11.80
N PHE A 50 -6.48 -1.36 -11.61
CA PHE A 50 -7.86 -1.70 -11.26
C PHE A 50 -8.52 -2.57 -12.34
N ASP A 51 -8.22 -2.31 -13.61
CA ASP A 51 -8.76 -3.11 -14.72
C ASP A 51 -8.30 -4.56 -14.63
N GLN A 52 -7.04 -4.78 -14.27
CA GLN A 52 -6.48 -6.11 -14.10
C GLN A 52 -7.10 -6.85 -12.92
N MET A 53 -7.48 -6.14 -11.86
CA MET A 53 -8.16 -6.76 -10.74
C MET A 53 -9.49 -7.35 -11.14
N GLY A 54 -10.28 -6.63 -11.95
CA GLY A 54 -11.55 -7.13 -12.45
C GLY A 54 -11.39 -8.38 -13.29
N GLY A 55 -10.28 -8.51 -14.01
CA GLY A 55 -9.99 -9.65 -14.87
C GLY A 55 -9.60 -10.93 -14.16
N TRP A 56 -9.38 -10.89 -12.85
CA TRP A 56 -8.92 -12.05 -12.09
C TRP A 56 -10.01 -12.89 -11.49
N GLY A 57 -11.24 -12.51 -11.70
CA GLY A 57 -12.33 -13.15 -11.03
C GLY A 57 -12.49 -12.72 -9.57
N ASP A 58 -11.64 -11.83 -9.08
CA ASP A 58 -11.83 -11.22 -7.77
C ASP A 58 -12.99 -10.24 -7.86
N ASP A 59 -14.01 -10.51 -7.08
CA ASP A 59 -15.16 -9.63 -7.01
C ASP A 59 -14.88 -8.52 -6.00
N LEU A 60 -14.95 -7.27 -6.45
CA LEU A 60 -14.79 -6.13 -5.57
C LEU A 60 -15.78 -6.18 -4.40
N GLY A 61 -16.95 -6.79 -4.61
CA GLY A 61 -17.91 -6.97 -3.54
C GLY A 61 -17.46 -7.87 -2.40
N SER A 62 -16.38 -8.64 -2.62
CA SER A 62 -15.84 -9.51 -1.57
C SER A 62 -14.94 -8.75 -0.59
N PHE A 63 -14.57 -7.52 -0.90
CA PHE A 63 -13.76 -6.69 -0.02
C PHE A 63 -14.67 -5.84 0.88
N ASP A 64 -14.18 -5.55 2.07
CA ASP A 64 -14.93 -4.73 3.05
C ASP A 64 -14.57 -3.26 2.94
N LEU A 65 -13.39 -2.94 2.43
CA LEU A 65 -12.87 -1.58 2.43
C LEU A 65 -11.89 -1.39 1.28
N ILE A 66 -12.00 -0.25 0.62
CA ILE A 66 -10.98 0.22 -0.32
C ILE A 66 -10.25 1.38 0.35
N LEU A 67 -8.93 1.27 0.41
CA LEU A 67 -8.08 2.28 0.98
C LEU A 67 -7.30 2.96 -0.14
N ALA A 68 -7.63 4.22 -0.41
CA ALA A 68 -6.99 5.00 -1.45
C ALA A 68 -5.90 5.88 -0.86
N LEU A 69 -4.74 5.93 -1.51
CA LEU A 69 -3.57 6.64 -1.01
C LEU A 69 -3.20 7.86 -1.86
N SER A 70 -3.87 8.08 -2.97
CA SER A 70 -3.65 9.24 -3.83
C SER A 70 -5.00 9.80 -4.30
N PRO A 71 -5.05 11.08 -4.71
CA PRO A 71 -6.29 11.65 -5.24
C PRO A 71 -6.84 10.89 -6.45
N ALA A 72 -5.96 10.46 -7.36
CA ALA A 72 -6.39 9.71 -8.54
C ALA A 72 -6.98 8.35 -8.17
N SER A 73 -6.33 7.64 -7.25
CA SER A 73 -6.83 6.36 -6.76
C SER A 73 -8.14 6.52 -6.01
N HIS A 74 -8.29 7.61 -5.25
CA HIS A 74 -9.52 7.90 -4.53
C HIS A 74 -10.69 8.08 -5.48
N HIS A 75 -10.50 8.84 -6.54
CA HIS A 75 -11.53 9.08 -7.54
C HIS A 75 -11.99 7.77 -8.19
N LEU A 76 -11.04 6.95 -8.62
CA LEU A 76 -11.36 5.66 -9.22
C LEU A 76 -12.01 4.70 -8.23
N ALA A 77 -11.56 4.69 -6.98
CA ALA A 77 -12.10 3.82 -5.95
C ALA A 77 -13.56 4.15 -5.66
N LEU A 78 -13.93 5.43 -5.65
CA LEU A 78 -15.31 5.84 -5.45
C LEU A 78 -16.20 5.31 -6.58
N ASP A 79 -15.75 5.42 -7.81
CA ASP A 79 -16.52 4.93 -8.95
C ASP A 79 -16.66 3.40 -8.94
N LEU A 80 -15.58 2.68 -8.64
CA LEU A 80 -15.58 1.23 -8.64
C LEU A 80 -16.33 0.64 -7.44
N GLY A 81 -16.26 1.30 -6.30
CA GLY A 81 -16.88 0.81 -5.07
C GLY A 81 -18.39 1.08 -5.00
N ARG A 82 -18.87 2.06 -5.76
CA ARG A 82 -20.27 2.49 -5.69
C ARG A 82 -21.26 1.38 -6.00
N PRO A 83 -21.10 0.56 -7.07
CA PRO A 83 -22.03 -0.53 -7.36
C PRO A 83 -22.09 -1.60 -6.29
N HIS A 84 -21.03 -1.74 -5.48
CA HIS A 84 -20.92 -2.77 -4.44
C HIS A 84 -21.18 -2.21 -3.05
N ALA A 85 -21.51 -0.92 -2.95
CA ALA A 85 -21.68 -0.22 -1.67
C ALA A 85 -20.47 -0.36 -0.75
N LEU A 86 -19.27 -0.42 -1.34
CA LEU A 86 -18.02 -0.55 -0.61
C LEU A 86 -17.66 0.74 0.11
N ARG A 87 -17.15 0.61 1.32
CA ARG A 87 -16.58 1.73 2.04
C ARG A 87 -15.24 2.10 1.43
N VAL A 88 -15.01 3.41 1.22
CA VAL A 88 -13.76 3.93 0.71
C VAL A 88 -13.21 4.91 1.73
N GLU A 89 -11.94 4.73 2.12
CA GLU A 89 -11.20 5.70 2.93
C GLU A 89 -10.08 6.27 2.09
N PHE A 90 -9.80 7.55 2.27
CA PHE A 90 -8.71 8.21 1.57
C PHE A 90 -7.68 8.69 2.58
N TRP A 91 -6.46 8.17 2.48
CA TRP A 91 -5.32 8.59 3.28
C TRP A 91 -4.31 9.23 2.33
N PRO A 92 -4.16 10.55 2.32
CA PRO A 92 -3.17 11.17 1.45
C PRO A 92 -1.77 10.83 1.95
N ILE A 93 -1.08 9.99 1.18
CA ILE A 93 0.28 9.57 1.47
C ILE A 93 1.20 10.25 0.48
N LEU A 94 2.36 10.72 0.95
CA LEU A 94 3.39 11.28 0.10
C LEU A 94 3.73 10.29 -1.02
N ASP A 95 3.68 10.75 -2.28
CA ASP A 95 4.16 9.97 -3.41
C ASP A 95 5.65 10.31 -3.61
N PRO A 96 6.56 9.39 -3.31
CA PRO A 96 7.98 9.69 -3.39
C PRO A 96 8.54 9.60 -4.80
N THR A 97 7.76 9.15 -5.77
CA THR A 97 8.22 8.95 -7.14
C THR A 97 8.72 10.26 -7.73
N GLY A 98 9.98 10.28 -8.17
CA GLY A 98 10.56 11.46 -8.79
C GLY A 98 11.01 12.55 -7.83
N MET A 99 10.84 12.36 -6.53
CA MET A 99 11.30 13.34 -5.54
C MET A 99 12.77 13.12 -5.21
N GLY A 100 13.48 14.22 -5.01
CA GLY A 100 14.88 14.18 -4.64
C GLY A 100 15.81 14.18 -5.84
N THR A 101 17.05 14.61 -5.63
CA THR A 101 18.08 14.71 -6.67
C THR A 101 19.23 13.74 -6.47
N SER A 102 19.45 13.30 -5.23
CA SER A 102 20.48 12.32 -4.93
C SER A 102 19.82 11.01 -4.50
N ARG A 103 20.63 9.94 -4.53
CA ARG A 103 20.16 8.62 -4.08
C ARG A 103 19.70 8.68 -2.62
N GLU A 104 20.45 9.36 -1.77
CA GLU A 104 20.10 9.48 -0.35
C GLU A 104 18.81 10.24 -0.15
N GLU A 105 18.61 11.33 -0.88
CA GLU A 105 17.38 12.09 -0.80
C GLU A 105 16.18 11.27 -1.27
N ARG A 106 16.33 10.57 -2.39
CA ARG A 106 15.27 9.74 -2.95
C ARG A 106 14.85 8.65 -1.97
N LEU A 107 15.83 7.96 -1.41
CA LEU A 107 15.55 6.92 -0.44
C LEU A 107 14.87 7.49 0.81
N GLY A 108 15.28 8.69 1.23
CA GLY A 108 14.66 9.40 2.35
C GLY A 108 13.16 9.64 2.14
N PHE A 109 12.75 10.02 0.94
CA PHE A 109 11.34 10.23 0.63
C PHE A 109 10.55 8.92 0.64
N TYR A 110 11.16 7.83 0.18
CA TYR A 110 10.51 6.52 0.25
C TYR A 110 10.35 6.05 1.70
N ARG A 111 11.35 6.35 2.55
CA ARG A 111 11.25 6.06 3.99
C ARG A 111 10.12 6.85 4.64
N GLN A 112 9.95 8.13 4.26
CA GLN A 112 8.86 8.96 4.77
C GLN A 112 7.50 8.38 4.38
N ALA A 113 7.33 8.01 3.11
CA ALA A 113 6.08 7.41 2.64
C ALA A 113 5.80 6.10 3.38
N ARG A 114 6.80 5.24 3.52
CA ARG A 114 6.71 3.99 4.26
C ARG A 114 6.23 4.23 5.70
N ASP A 115 6.85 5.18 6.38
CA ASP A 115 6.54 5.45 7.78
C ASP A 115 5.16 6.07 7.94
N MET A 116 4.73 6.90 7.01
CA MET A 116 3.38 7.44 6.99
C MET A 116 2.33 6.33 6.87
N ILE A 117 2.54 5.41 5.94
CA ILE A 117 1.64 4.26 5.73
C ILE A 117 1.57 3.43 7.00
N LEU A 118 2.71 3.07 7.54
CA LEU A 118 2.79 2.24 8.73
C LEU A 118 2.08 2.89 9.93
N ARG A 119 2.33 4.17 10.15
CA ARG A 119 1.71 4.92 11.24
C ARG A 119 0.18 4.93 11.10
N ARG A 120 -0.31 5.22 9.91
CA ARG A 120 -1.76 5.27 9.67
C ARG A 120 -2.41 3.91 9.87
N LEU A 121 -1.75 2.84 9.44
CA LEU A 121 -2.27 1.49 9.62
C LEU A 121 -2.37 1.13 11.09
N VAL A 122 -1.30 1.39 11.86
CA VAL A 122 -1.26 1.08 13.28
C VAL A 122 -2.27 1.94 14.05
N GLU A 123 -2.41 3.22 13.71
CA GLU A 123 -3.41 4.09 14.33
C GLU A 123 -4.84 3.60 14.06
N ARG A 124 -5.08 3.08 12.86
CA ARG A 124 -6.43 2.66 12.44
C ARG A 124 -6.83 1.30 13.01
N TRP A 125 -5.90 0.33 13.01
CA TRP A 125 -6.22 -1.06 13.37
C TRP A 125 -5.32 -1.67 14.45
N GLY A 126 -4.35 -0.94 14.96
CA GLY A 126 -3.48 -1.40 16.03
C GLY A 126 -2.24 -2.13 15.52
N PRO A 127 -1.38 -2.57 16.45
CA PRO A 127 -0.15 -3.27 16.09
C PRO A 127 -0.44 -4.61 15.44
N GLY A 128 0.56 -5.18 14.79
CA GLY A 128 0.47 -6.49 14.21
C GLY A 128 0.18 -7.55 15.27
N ARG A 129 -0.20 -8.74 14.81
CA ARG A 129 -0.57 -9.85 15.69
C ARG A 129 0.51 -10.20 16.70
N ASP A 130 1.78 -10.02 16.32
CA ASP A 130 2.94 -10.29 17.18
C ASP A 130 3.41 -9.03 17.92
N GLY A 131 2.62 -7.98 17.90
CA GLY A 131 2.97 -6.71 18.53
C GLY A 131 3.87 -5.81 17.69
N TRP A 132 4.21 -6.24 16.47
CA TRP A 132 5.10 -5.47 15.60
C TRP A 132 4.45 -4.17 15.13
N THR A 133 5.19 -3.07 15.20
CA THR A 133 4.73 -1.75 14.78
C THR A 133 5.69 -1.10 13.78
N GLY A 134 6.64 -1.85 13.28
CA GLY A 134 7.62 -1.34 12.32
C GLY A 134 8.89 -0.79 12.94
N THR A 135 8.89 -0.55 14.24
CA THR A 135 10.03 0.08 14.91
C THR A 135 10.85 -0.88 15.76
N ASP A 136 10.44 -2.09 15.82
CA ASP A 136 10.93 -3.09 16.74
C ASP A 136 11.94 -4.01 16.08
N HIS A 137 12.91 -3.44 15.45
CA HIS A 137 13.85 -4.15 14.61
C HIS A 137 15.23 -4.25 15.24
N ARG A 138 15.32 -4.84 16.32
CA ARG A 138 16.63 -4.98 16.97
C ARG A 138 17.34 -6.23 16.57
#